data_c8c03598d7e942e36a54d1fe4d4ced6b
#
_entry.id   c8c03598d7e942e36a54d1fe4d4ced6b
#
_cell.length_a   1.000
_cell.length_b   1.000
_cell.length_c   1.000
_cell.angle_alpha   90.00
_cell.angle_beta   90.00
_cell.angle_gamma   90.00
#
_symmetry.space_group_name_H-M   'P 1'
#
loop_
_entity.id
_entity.type
_entity.pdbx_description
1 polymer ?
#
loop_
_entity_poly.entity_id
_entity_poly.type
_entity_poly.pdbx_seq_one_letter_code
_entity_poly.pdbx_strand_id
1 'polypeptide(L)'
;MEFKKLKKGNMRTIISLLFLFFYGTLFSQTQISQDNFEGTSSIPSWFGDDCIIDTTFNNPYPIGSNTSAKVLKYSDVGGLYANVRFDAGFNFNLLTSSVFSLKVYVPSNGITGNQNNQISLKLQNGSIPEPWTTQCEIIKPILLNQWQTITFNFATDTFVNFNPNLPNPINRWDFSRVLIQLNGENNNSNVLAYIDDFLYSGAISTFNNLVWSDEFDGNGAVNSLNWFHQTQLPNGTSWYNNELQHYTNSVINSFRSNGFLNIVAKRELFTNQGQTKQYTSARLNSKFAFKYGRVEVRAKLPTENGTWPAIWMLGRNIIEPGGFWTGTYGTINWPACGEIDIMEHWGANQNVISSAVHHPINGNLSIGEYISNAQYKPDVSNEFNIYAVEWNEQSITFSVNGINHLSYNPTIKNQYTWPFDAEQYLLLNIAIEPRVTQNFIQSTMEIDYVRVYQEKVLSTADIVISPKIKLFPNPVRDKLTIINSENTNATAAIYSNSGQKILSCVLNDENTNIDFSNFQSGIYLVLLTSQTGIKTYKVVKK
;
A
#
# COMPACT_ATOMS: atom_id res chain seq x y z
N MET A 1 3.08 77.74 -28.84
CA MET A 1 3.12 77.33 -27.46
C MET A 1 3.53 75.85 -27.43
N GLU A 2 4.75 75.60 -26.99
CA GLU A 2 5.42 74.32 -27.06
C GLU A 2 4.90 73.33 -26.01
N PHE A 3 4.70 72.09 -26.43
CA PHE A 3 4.55 70.96 -25.51
C PHE A 3 5.82 70.07 -25.54
N LYS A 4 6.53 70.08 -24.44
CA LYS A 4 7.69 69.24 -24.19
C LYS A 4 7.28 67.80 -24.06
N LYS A 5 7.89 66.88 -24.87
CA LYS A 5 7.86 65.42 -24.74
C LYS A 5 8.69 64.96 -23.54
N LEU A 6 8.08 64.31 -22.58
CA LEU A 6 8.77 63.54 -21.57
C LEU A 6 8.87 62.04 -22.02
N LYS A 7 10.11 61.55 -22.07
CA LYS A 7 10.46 60.16 -22.37
C LYS A 7 9.97 59.25 -21.25
N LYS A 8 9.18 58.19 -21.59
CA LYS A 8 8.90 57.07 -20.73
C LYS A 8 10.07 56.08 -20.76
N GLY A 9 10.77 55.96 -19.65
CA GLY A 9 11.73 54.87 -19.41
C GLY A 9 11.00 53.57 -19.11
N ASN A 10 11.37 52.52 -19.82
CA ASN A 10 10.89 51.14 -19.57
C ASN A 10 11.59 50.58 -18.33
N MET A 11 10.86 50.44 -17.24
CA MET A 11 11.29 49.67 -16.10
C MET A 11 10.64 48.27 -16.21
N ARG A 12 11.39 47.30 -16.72
CA ARG A 12 11.01 45.90 -16.68
C ARG A 12 11.25 45.40 -15.26
N THR A 13 10.17 45.24 -14.52
CA THR A 13 10.18 44.50 -13.25
C THR A 13 10.21 43.02 -13.57
N ILE A 14 11.34 42.38 -13.29
CA ILE A 14 11.47 40.92 -13.32
C ILE A 14 10.84 40.39 -12.02
N ILE A 15 9.64 39.84 -12.13
CA ILE A 15 9.03 39.07 -11.04
C ILE A 15 9.59 37.66 -11.18
N SER A 16 10.60 37.36 -10.34
CA SER A 16 11.02 35.95 -10.13
C SER A 16 9.96 35.23 -9.30
N LEU A 17 9.10 34.45 -9.95
CA LEU A 17 8.28 33.48 -9.26
C LEU A 17 9.20 32.33 -8.79
N LEU A 18 9.51 32.32 -7.49
CA LEU A 18 10.03 31.11 -6.83
C LEU A 18 8.90 30.08 -6.79
N PHE A 19 8.91 29.11 -7.69
CA PHE A 19 8.18 27.87 -7.52
C PHE A 19 8.89 27.05 -6.44
N LEU A 20 8.39 27.09 -5.22
CA LEU A 20 8.68 26.09 -4.20
C LEU A 20 8.02 24.78 -4.64
N PHE A 21 8.80 23.90 -5.26
CA PHE A 21 8.43 22.51 -5.41
C PHE A 21 8.36 21.88 -4.00
N PHE A 22 7.16 21.80 -3.45
CA PHE A 22 6.88 20.84 -2.39
C PHE A 22 6.96 19.45 -3.01
N TYR A 23 8.12 18.81 -2.90
CA TYR A 23 8.20 17.35 -2.98
C TYR A 23 7.46 16.81 -1.74
N GLY A 24 6.15 16.66 -1.87
CA GLY A 24 5.38 15.83 -0.96
C GLY A 24 5.85 14.39 -1.17
N THR A 25 6.75 13.90 -0.33
CA THR A 25 6.97 12.46 -0.19
C THR A 25 5.64 11.88 0.31
N LEU A 26 4.83 11.37 -0.62
CA LEU A 26 3.68 10.52 -0.29
C LEU A 26 4.25 9.22 0.30
N PHE A 27 4.46 9.22 1.61
CA PHE A 27 4.63 7.99 2.34
C PHE A 27 3.33 7.20 2.18
N SER A 28 3.42 5.92 1.81
CA SER A 28 2.35 4.95 2.04
C SER A 28 1.84 5.20 3.46
N GLN A 29 0.57 5.61 3.60
CA GLN A 29 0.01 5.85 4.93
C GLN A 29 0.06 4.53 5.67
N THR A 30 0.92 4.45 6.67
CA THR A 30 0.87 3.39 7.67
C THR A 30 -0.54 3.41 8.25
N GLN A 31 -1.25 2.28 8.20
CA GLN A 31 -2.55 2.11 8.86
C GLN A 31 -2.30 2.06 10.37
N ILE A 32 -2.03 3.21 10.97
CA ILE A 32 -1.80 3.34 12.41
C ILE A 32 -3.02 4.01 13.02
N SER A 33 -3.60 3.38 14.05
CA SER A 33 -4.49 4.06 14.98
C SER A 33 -3.80 4.13 16.33
N GLN A 34 -3.42 5.33 16.74
CA GLN A 34 -2.76 5.56 18.03
C GLN A 34 -3.24 6.84 18.67
N ASP A 35 -3.25 6.86 19.99
CA ASP A 35 -3.46 8.06 20.79
C ASP A 35 -2.77 7.91 22.15
N ASN A 36 -1.92 8.86 22.48
CA ASN A 36 -1.29 8.98 23.80
C ASN A 36 -1.90 10.08 24.64
N PHE A 37 -2.98 10.71 24.18
CA PHE A 37 -3.70 11.81 24.81
C PHE A 37 -2.84 13.04 25.18
N GLU A 38 -1.59 13.08 24.73
CA GLU A 38 -0.62 14.17 24.95
C GLU A 38 -0.21 14.87 23.64
N GLY A 39 -1.04 14.76 22.58
CA GLY A 39 -0.85 15.44 21.31
C GLY A 39 -0.32 14.57 20.18
N THR A 40 -0.04 13.29 20.42
CA THR A 40 0.24 12.32 19.35
C THR A 40 -0.97 11.44 19.13
N SER A 41 -1.83 11.82 18.19
CA SER A 41 -3.02 11.05 17.82
C SER A 41 -3.16 10.94 16.32
N SER A 42 -3.51 9.75 15.82
CA SER A 42 -4.02 9.52 14.47
C SER A 42 -5.52 9.18 14.48
N ILE A 43 -6.15 9.17 15.66
CA ILE A 43 -7.58 8.92 15.85
C ILE A 43 -8.32 10.24 15.74
N PRO A 44 -9.25 10.40 14.77
CA PRO A 44 -9.92 11.68 14.54
C PRO A 44 -10.76 12.14 15.72
N SER A 45 -11.48 11.23 16.39
CA SER A 45 -12.35 11.53 17.52
C SER A 45 -12.67 10.27 18.30
N TRP A 46 -12.77 10.43 19.62
CA TRP A 46 -13.31 9.42 20.54
C TRP A 46 -14.76 9.76 20.89
N PHE A 47 -15.56 8.73 21.08
CA PHE A 47 -16.97 8.83 21.44
C PHE A 47 -17.27 7.93 22.63
N GLY A 48 -18.18 8.36 23.51
CA GLY A 48 -18.73 7.52 24.56
C GLY A 48 -20.14 7.07 24.18
N ASP A 49 -20.37 5.76 24.20
CA ASP A 49 -21.70 5.17 24.10
C ASP A 49 -22.12 4.70 25.47
N ASP A 50 -23.27 5.15 25.98
CA ASP A 50 -23.77 4.91 27.34
C ASP A 50 -22.77 5.26 28.48
N CYS A 51 -21.75 6.07 28.20
CA CYS A 51 -20.75 6.54 29.16
C CYS A 51 -20.30 7.97 28.89
N ILE A 52 -19.69 8.61 29.90
CA ILE A 52 -19.07 9.93 29.75
C ILE A 52 -17.56 9.75 29.58
N ILE A 53 -16.98 10.47 28.65
CA ILE A 53 -15.53 10.47 28.41
C ILE A 53 -14.95 11.88 28.48
N ASP A 54 -13.64 11.96 28.83
CA ASP A 54 -12.81 13.16 28.70
C ASP A 54 -11.41 12.75 28.22
N THR A 55 -11.08 13.12 27.00
CA THR A 55 -9.80 12.79 26.35
C THR A 55 -8.65 13.73 26.73
N THR A 56 -8.92 14.74 27.54
CA THR A 56 -7.95 15.74 27.97
C THR A 56 -7.73 15.74 29.50
N PHE A 57 -8.21 14.68 30.16
CA PHE A 57 -8.19 14.60 31.61
C PHE A 57 -6.77 14.51 32.16
N ASN A 58 -6.49 15.25 33.24
CA ASN A 58 -5.19 15.12 33.91
C ASN A 58 -5.07 13.74 34.53
N ASN A 59 -3.94 13.05 34.27
CA ASN A 59 -3.71 11.75 34.86
C ASN A 59 -3.67 11.81 36.39
N PRO A 60 -4.63 11.20 37.11
CA PRO A 60 -4.65 11.25 38.55
C PRO A 60 -3.68 10.26 39.22
N TYR A 61 -3.07 9.37 38.43
CA TYR A 61 -2.16 8.32 38.90
C TYR A 61 -0.92 8.25 38.01
N PRO A 62 -0.05 9.31 37.96
CA PRO A 62 1.16 9.29 37.14
C PRO A 62 2.27 8.46 37.80
N ILE A 63 2.06 7.13 37.89
CA ILE A 63 2.91 6.18 38.64
C ILE A 63 3.20 4.91 37.81
N GLY A 64 4.27 4.24 38.18
CA GLY A 64 4.63 2.92 37.62
C GLY A 64 4.90 2.98 36.12
N SER A 65 4.18 2.20 35.34
CA SER A 65 4.35 2.09 33.90
C SER A 65 3.68 3.21 33.09
N ASN A 66 3.03 4.18 33.74
CA ASN A 66 2.43 5.34 33.09
C ASN A 66 2.67 6.62 33.88
N THR A 67 3.51 7.50 33.35
CA THR A 67 3.81 8.82 33.92
C THR A 67 3.30 9.97 33.04
N SER A 68 2.43 9.68 32.07
CA SER A 68 1.79 10.67 31.20
C SER A 68 1.05 11.73 31.99
N ALA A 69 1.03 12.97 31.51
CA ALA A 69 0.30 14.06 32.14
C ALA A 69 -1.20 14.00 31.84
N LYS A 70 -1.58 13.44 30.71
CA LYS A 70 -2.96 13.33 30.23
C LYS A 70 -3.35 11.88 29.95
N VAL A 71 -4.65 11.60 30.06
CA VAL A 71 -5.26 10.29 29.79
C VAL A 71 -6.70 10.47 29.32
N LEU A 72 -7.30 9.46 28.72
CA LEU A 72 -8.72 9.37 28.52
C LEU A 72 -9.36 8.91 29.83
N LYS A 73 -10.26 9.72 30.37
CA LYS A 73 -11.16 9.31 31.50
C LYS A 73 -12.40 8.63 30.91
N TYR A 74 -12.68 7.43 31.36
CA TYR A 74 -13.88 6.66 31.09
C TYR A 74 -14.76 6.64 32.34
N SER A 75 -16.01 7.04 32.23
CA SER A 75 -16.96 7.09 33.37
C SER A 75 -18.30 6.49 32.94
N ASP A 76 -18.49 5.22 33.25
CA ASP A 76 -19.77 4.55 33.15
C ASP A 76 -20.55 4.81 34.46
N VAL A 77 -21.74 5.35 34.34
CA VAL A 77 -22.65 5.69 35.43
C VAL A 77 -23.89 4.77 35.47
N GLY A 78 -23.71 3.53 35.03
CA GLY A 78 -24.75 2.50 35.01
C GLY A 78 -25.37 2.30 33.62
N GLY A 79 -24.63 2.59 32.57
CA GLY A 79 -25.01 2.27 31.18
C GLY A 79 -24.96 0.77 30.89
N LEU A 80 -25.99 0.22 30.24
CA LEU A 80 -26.07 -1.22 29.95
C LEU A 80 -24.99 -1.67 28.95
N TYR A 81 -24.57 -0.77 28.05
CA TYR A 81 -23.64 -1.05 26.95
C TYR A 81 -22.54 0.01 26.90
N ALA A 82 -22.05 0.45 28.07
CA ALA A 82 -21.06 1.51 28.14
C ALA A 82 -19.76 1.14 27.40
N ASN A 83 -19.44 1.88 26.35
CA ASN A 83 -18.22 1.72 25.56
C ASN A 83 -17.58 3.07 25.28
N VAL A 84 -16.26 3.13 25.18
CA VAL A 84 -15.56 4.19 24.49
C VAL A 84 -15.12 3.68 23.12
N ARG A 85 -15.34 4.47 22.06
CA ARG A 85 -15.09 4.02 20.70
C ARG A 85 -14.49 5.08 19.80
N PHE A 86 -13.93 4.62 18.70
CA PHE A 86 -13.60 5.47 17.55
C PHE A 86 -13.84 4.73 16.25
N ASP A 87 -14.02 5.50 15.18
CA ASP A 87 -14.06 5.00 13.79
C ASP A 87 -12.71 5.32 13.13
N ALA A 88 -12.02 4.29 12.62
CA ALA A 88 -10.81 4.46 11.85
C ALA A 88 -11.17 4.94 10.43
N GLY A 89 -10.29 5.73 9.81
CA GLY A 89 -10.43 6.14 8.41
C GLY A 89 -10.14 5.01 7.40
N PHE A 90 -9.97 3.78 7.86
CA PHE A 90 -9.61 2.60 7.08
C PHE A 90 -10.14 1.32 7.75
N ASN A 91 -10.14 0.22 7.00
CA ASN A 91 -10.41 -1.09 7.56
C ASN A 91 -9.11 -1.74 8.08
N PHE A 92 -9.18 -2.35 9.27
CA PHE A 92 -8.05 -3.05 9.87
C PHE A 92 -7.70 -4.31 9.08
N ASN A 93 -6.43 -4.48 8.74
CA ASN A 93 -5.91 -5.70 8.13
C ASN A 93 -5.33 -6.63 9.21
N LEU A 94 -6.19 -7.45 9.79
CA LEU A 94 -5.80 -8.34 10.90
C LEU A 94 -4.92 -9.52 10.47
N LEU A 95 -4.85 -9.82 9.17
CA LEU A 95 -3.95 -10.85 8.64
C LEU A 95 -2.48 -10.39 8.72
N THR A 96 -2.24 -9.10 8.51
CA THR A 96 -0.89 -8.52 8.53
C THR A 96 -0.51 -7.90 9.87
N SER A 97 -1.50 -7.39 10.62
CA SER A 97 -1.31 -6.89 11.98
C SER A 97 -2.56 -7.14 12.80
N SER A 98 -2.51 -8.10 13.69
CA SER A 98 -3.65 -8.58 14.49
C SER A 98 -3.66 -8.02 15.92
N VAL A 99 -2.71 -7.14 16.28
CA VAL A 99 -2.43 -6.74 17.65
C VAL A 99 -2.88 -5.32 17.90
N PHE A 100 -3.70 -5.16 18.93
CA PHE A 100 -4.05 -3.89 19.55
C PHE A 100 -3.51 -3.85 20.96
N SER A 101 -3.10 -2.70 21.45
CA SER A 101 -2.68 -2.52 22.84
C SER A 101 -3.15 -1.19 23.41
N LEU A 102 -3.29 -1.13 24.71
CA LEU A 102 -3.55 0.09 25.45
C LEU A 102 -3.06 -0.06 26.90
N LYS A 103 -2.88 1.06 27.59
CA LYS A 103 -2.74 1.08 29.04
C LYS A 103 -4.08 1.36 29.70
N VAL A 104 -4.34 0.70 30.82
CA VAL A 104 -5.54 0.92 31.64
C VAL A 104 -5.22 0.97 33.13
N TYR A 105 -5.88 1.87 33.83
CA TYR A 105 -5.90 1.94 35.29
C TYR A 105 -7.32 2.02 35.76
N VAL A 106 -7.71 1.14 36.69
CA VAL A 106 -9.04 1.13 37.32
C VAL A 106 -8.86 1.16 38.82
N PRO A 107 -9.27 2.26 39.48
CA PRO A 107 -9.23 2.32 40.95
C PRO A 107 -10.26 1.38 41.56
N SER A 108 -9.94 0.73 42.67
CA SER A 108 -10.86 -0.21 43.33
C SER A 108 -12.14 0.44 43.85
N ASN A 109 -12.09 1.73 44.16
CA ASN A 109 -13.27 2.51 44.55
C ASN A 109 -14.05 3.06 43.33
N GLY A 110 -13.56 2.84 42.13
CA GLY A 110 -14.20 3.23 40.87
C GLY A 110 -15.12 2.15 40.30
N ILE A 111 -15.22 0.99 40.92
CA ILE A 111 -16.06 -0.12 40.46
C ILE A 111 -17.14 -0.40 41.52
N THR A 112 -18.38 -0.62 41.05
CA THR A 112 -19.49 -1.10 41.84
C THR A 112 -20.00 -2.44 41.30
N GLY A 113 -20.81 -3.14 42.11
CA GLY A 113 -21.39 -4.43 41.74
C GLY A 113 -20.41 -5.61 41.86
N ASN A 114 -20.81 -6.75 41.33
CA ASN A 114 -20.10 -8.04 41.43
C ASN A 114 -19.62 -8.55 40.08
N GLN A 115 -19.41 -7.65 39.11
CA GLN A 115 -18.94 -8.01 37.81
C GLN A 115 -17.46 -8.45 37.85
N ASN A 116 -17.04 -9.25 36.88
CA ASN A 116 -15.65 -9.59 36.73
C ASN A 116 -14.83 -8.35 36.38
N ASN A 117 -13.66 -8.19 37.00
CA ASN A 117 -12.71 -7.14 36.61
C ASN A 117 -12.10 -7.52 35.25
N GLN A 118 -12.68 -6.97 34.22
CA GLN A 118 -12.30 -7.29 32.82
C GLN A 118 -12.37 -6.07 31.94
N ILE A 119 -11.63 -6.15 30.82
CA ILE A 119 -11.69 -5.21 29.73
C ILE A 119 -11.89 -6.01 28.44
N SER A 120 -12.73 -5.53 27.54
CA SER A 120 -12.84 -6.06 26.20
C SER A 120 -12.46 -5.02 25.16
N LEU A 121 -11.83 -5.49 24.07
CA LEU A 121 -11.66 -4.75 22.84
C LEU A 121 -12.52 -5.42 21.77
N LYS A 122 -13.40 -4.62 21.17
CA LYS A 122 -14.38 -5.05 20.18
C LYS A 122 -14.07 -4.40 18.83
N LEU A 123 -14.21 -5.17 17.78
CA LEU A 123 -14.11 -4.70 16.40
C LEU A 123 -15.46 -4.84 15.71
N GLN A 124 -15.85 -3.82 14.95
CA GLN A 124 -17.12 -3.78 14.21
C GLN A 124 -16.91 -3.15 12.83
N ASN A 125 -17.83 -3.43 11.91
CA ASN A 125 -17.98 -2.68 10.68
C ASN A 125 -18.72 -1.36 10.97
N GLY A 126 -17.99 -0.27 11.14
CA GLY A 126 -18.55 1.06 11.43
C GLY A 126 -19.36 1.67 10.29
N SER A 127 -19.32 1.08 9.08
CA SER A 127 -19.97 1.64 7.88
C SER A 127 -21.42 1.19 7.69
N ILE A 128 -21.91 0.24 8.48
CA ILE A 128 -23.30 -0.26 8.38
C ILE A 128 -24.21 0.30 9.47
N PRO A 129 -25.54 0.33 9.27
CA PRO A 129 -26.48 0.88 10.25
C PRO A 129 -26.50 0.15 11.60
N GLU A 130 -26.23 -1.16 11.62
CA GLU A 130 -26.22 -2.00 12.81
C GLU A 130 -24.84 -2.65 13.02
N PRO A 131 -23.80 -1.86 13.40
CA PRO A 131 -22.41 -2.33 13.48
C PRO A 131 -22.21 -3.51 14.42
N TRP A 132 -22.97 -3.60 15.50
CA TRP A 132 -22.89 -4.67 16.51
C TRP A 132 -23.17 -6.07 15.93
N THR A 133 -23.94 -6.17 14.84
CA THR A 133 -24.20 -7.45 14.17
C THR A 133 -22.94 -8.09 13.58
N THR A 134 -21.88 -7.30 13.39
CA THR A 134 -20.59 -7.75 12.88
C THR A 134 -19.53 -7.89 13.97
N GLN A 135 -19.88 -7.62 15.24
CA GLN A 135 -18.94 -7.56 16.35
C GLN A 135 -18.12 -8.83 16.54
N CYS A 136 -16.84 -8.64 16.75
CA CYS A 136 -15.91 -9.63 17.30
C CYS A 136 -15.17 -9.00 18.47
N GLU A 137 -15.05 -9.70 19.61
CA GLU A 137 -14.39 -9.17 20.80
C GLU A 137 -13.40 -10.14 21.42
N ILE A 138 -12.37 -9.58 22.07
CA ILE A 138 -11.45 -10.28 22.97
C ILE A 138 -11.63 -9.70 24.37
N ILE A 139 -11.81 -10.58 25.35
CA ILE A 139 -12.00 -10.22 26.75
C ILE A 139 -10.73 -10.60 27.53
N LYS A 140 -10.19 -9.67 28.32
CA LYS A 140 -9.02 -9.88 29.17
C LYS A 140 -9.32 -9.49 30.63
N PRO A 141 -8.81 -10.24 31.62
CA PRO A 141 -8.89 -9.84 33.02
C PRO A 141 -7.98 -8.61 33.26
N ILE A 142 -8.38 -7.78 34.24
CA ILE A 142 -7.59 -6.64 34.69
C ILE A 142 -7.39 -6.67 36.21
N LEU A 143 -6.30 -6.06 36.64
CA LEU A 143 -5.98 -5.83 38.05
C LEU A 143 -6.34 -4.38 38.41
N LEU A 144 -6.83 -4.17 39.66
CA LEU A 144 -7.20 -2.84 40.15
C LEU A 144 -6.00 -2.11 40.77
N ASN A 145 -6.08 -0.78 40.84
CA ASN A 145 -5.13 0.12 41.48
C ASN A 145 -3.70 0.11 40.90
N GLN A 146 -3.55 -0.31 39.63
CA GLN A 146 -2.28 -0.23 38.95
C GLN A 146 -2.44 -0.02 37.45
N TRP A 147 -1.49 0.68 36.85
CA TRP A 147 -1.37 0.73 35.40
C TRP A 147 -0.89 -0.60 34.85
N GLN A 148 -1.52 -1.05 33.79
CA GLN A 148 -1.15 -2.27 33.08
C GLN A 148 -1.35 -2.10 31.59
N THR A 149 -0.43 -2.63 30.80
CA THR A 149 -0.58 -2.72 29.36
C THR A 149 -1.36 -3.99 29.02
N ILE A 150 -2.50 -3.82 28.36
CA ILE A 150 -3.30 -4.94 27.86
C ILE A 150 -3.09 -5.04 26.36
N THR A 151 -2.82 -6.26 25.92
CA THR A 151 -2.64 -6.60 24.50
C THR A 151 -3.75 -7.54 24.05
N PHE A 152 -4.35 -7.24 22.91
CA PHE A 152 -5.40 -8.04 22.27
C PHE A 152 -4.87 -8.50 20.91
N ASN A 153 -4.69 -9.80 20.73
CA ASN A 153 -4.17 -10.38 19.49
C ASN A 153 -5.24 -11.25 18.82
N PHE A 154 -5.91 -10.73 17.80
CA PHE A 154 -6.98 -11.43 17.09
C PHE A 154 -6.52 -12.67 16.31
N ALA A 155 -5.21 -12.90 16.14
CA ALA A 155 -4.68 -14.12 15.54
C ALA A 155 -4.52 -15.27 16.56
N THR A 156 -4.30 -14.97 17.84
CA THR A 156 -3.92 -15.98 18.85
C THR A 156 -4.79 -16.02 20.09
N ASP A 157 -5.45 -14.92 20.44
CA ASP A 157 -6.32 -14.87 21.63
C ASP A 157 -7.68 -15.50 21.33
N THR A 158 -8.32 -16.01 22.39
CA THR A 158 -9.72 -16.43 22.32
C THR A 158 -10.60 -15.21 22.07
N PHE A 159 -11.43 -15.30 21.05
CA PHE A 159 -12.38 -14.25 20.66
C PHE A 159 -13.83 -14.77 20.68
N VAL A 160 -14.78 -13.85 20.72
CA VAL A 160 -16.21 -14.12 20.60
C VAL A 160 -16.78 -13.31 19.45
N ASN A 161 -17.36 -13.98 18.44
CA ASN A 161 -18.18 -13.33 17.43
C ASN A 161 -19.61 -13.16 17.95
N PHE A 162 -20.21 -11.98 17.75
CA PHE A 162 -21.63 -11.76 18.06
C PHE A 162 -22.52 -12.73 17.28
N ASN A 163 -22.24 -12.93 16.00
CA ASN A 163 -22.84 -13.99 15.19
C ASN A 163 -21.82 -15.12 15.01
N PRO A 164 -22.06 -16.32 15.58
CA PRO A 164 -21.11 -17.43 15.56
C PRO A 164 -20.82 -17.97 14.13
N ASN A 165 -21.64 -17.62 13.13
CA ASN A 165 -21.43 -17.98 11.74
C ASN A 165 -20.46 -17.06 11.00
N LEU A 166 -19.99 -15.98 11.63
CA LEU A 166 -18.99 -15.09 11.02
C LEU A 166 -17.63 -15.78 10.95
N PRO A 167 -16.83 -15.47 9.90
CA PRO A 167 -15.48 -16.01 9.76
C PRO A 167 -14.57 -15.63 10.94
N ASN A 168 -13.44 -16.32 11.04
CA ASN A 168 -12.34 -15.93 11.93
C ASN A 168 -11.96 -14.45 11.65
N PRO A 169 -11.78 -13.61 12.68
CA PRO A 169 -11.52 -12.18 12.53
C PRO A 169 -10.32 -11.86 11.64
N ILE A 170 -9.26 -12.68 11.62
CA ILE A 170 -8.11 -12.45 10.74
C ILE A 170 -8.44 -12.59 9.25
N ASN A 171 -9.53 -13.27 8.91
CA ASN A 171 -10.01 -13.45 7.54
C ASN A 171 -11.12 -12.44 7.18
N ARG A 172 -11.34 -11.43 8.01
CA ARG A 172 -12.33 -10.38 7.81
C ARG A 172 -11.65 -9.05 7.48
N TRP A 173 -12.29 -8.28 6.60
CA TRP A 173 -11.76 -7.04 6.05
C TRP A 173 -12.70 -5.85 6.28
N ASP A 174 -13.75 -6.07 7.06
CA ASP A 174 -14.84 -5.13 7.26
C ASP A 174 -14.74 -4.33 8.57
N PHE A 175 -13.75 -4.60 9.41
CA PHE A 175 -13.58 -3.90 10.67
C PHE A 175 -13.00 -2.51 10.48
N SER A 176 -13.76 -1.47 10.84
CA SER A 176 -13.33 -0.07 10.81
C SER A 176 -13.60 0.68 12.11
N ARG A 177 -14.26 0.01 13.09
CA ARG A 177 -14.59 0.58 14.39
C ARG A 177 -13.98 -0.23 15.51
N VAL A 178 -13.40 0.47 16.49
CA VAL A 178 -12.92 -0.10 17.76
C VAL A 178 -13.79 0.38 18.89
N LEU A 179 -14.18 -0.54 19.80
CA LEU A 179 -14.81 -0.20 21.07
C LEU A 179 -14.00 -0.82 22.21
N ILE A 180 -13.90 -0.10 23.31
CA ILE A 180 -13.29 -0.55 24.57
C ILE A 180 -14.35 -0.51 25.64
N GLN A 181 -14.53 -1.63 26.33
CA GLN A 181 -15.51 -1.78 27.39
C GLN A 181 -14.89 -2.37 28.65
N LEU A 182 -15.34 -1.90 29.79
CA LEU A 182 -14.95 -2.41 31.10
C LEU A 182 -16.14 -3.10 31.77
N ASN A 183 -15.87 -4.15 32.54
CA ASN A 183 -16.84 -4.95 33.31
C ASN A 183 -17.98 -5.64 32.54
N GLY A 184 -17.90 -5.67 31.19
CA GLY A 184 -18.87 -6.38 30.35
C GLY A 184 -20.20 -5.63 30.17
N GLU A 185 -21.14 -6.28 29.50
CA GLU A 185 -22.44 -5.72 29.10
C GLU A 185 -23.58 -6.19 30.01
N ASN A 186 -24.75 -5.60 29.79
CA ASN A 186 -26.02 -5.96 30.45
C ASN A 186 -25.98 -5.85 31.97
N ASN A 187 -25.29 -4.84 32.49
CA ASN A 187 -25.27 -4.53 33.92
C ASN A 187 -25.35 -3.02 34.15
N ASN A 188 -25.73 -2.63 35.38
CA ASN A 188 -25.86 -1.23 35.78
C ASN A 188 -24.75 -0.83 36.78
N SER A 189 -23.63 -1.51 36.79
CA SER A 189 -22.50 -1.21 37.65
C SER A 189 -21.76 0.01 37.16
N ASN A 190 -21.37 0.90 38.08
CA ASN A 190 -20.55 2.04 37.71
C ASN A 190 -19.09 1.62 37.54
N VAL A 191 -18.42 2.20 36.54
CA VAL A 191 -16.98 2.02 36.34
C VAL A 191 -16.33 3.37 36.07
N LEU A 192 -15.29 3.67 36.84
CA LEU A 192 -14.34 4.74 36.54
C LEU A 192 -13.00 4.13 36.15
N ALA A 193 -12.50 4.50 34.98
CA ALA A 193 -11.23 4.03 34.48
C ALA A 193 -10.46 5.15 33.76
N TYR A 194 -9.16 4.91 33.59
CA TYR A 194 -8.27 5.77 32.82
C TYR A 194 -7.58 4.92 31.78
N ILE A 195 -7.59 5.39 30.52
CA ILE A 195 -7.03 4.69 29.35
C ILE A 195 -5.95 5.58 28.75
N ASP A 196 -4.86 4.97 28.31
CA ASP A 196 -3.74 5.66 27.72
C ASP A 196 -3.02 4.79 26.68
N ASP A 197 -2.13 5.40 25.89
CA ASP A 197 -1.24 4.73 24.92
C ASP A 197 -1.97 3.68 24.06
N PHE A 198 -3.13 4.05 23.51
CA PHE A 198 -3.80 3.17 22.56
C PHE A 198 -2.95 3.05 21.29
N LEU A 199 -2.73 1.82 20.84
CA LEU A 199 -1.94 1.54 19.65
C LEU A 199 -2.50 0.34 18.85
N TYR A 200 -2.78 0.58 17.59
CA TYR A 200 -2.79 -0.40 16.52
C TYR A 200 -1.75 0.04 15.50
N SER A 201 -0.64 -0.66 15.41
CA SER A 201 0.31 -0.47 14.32
C SER A 201 -0.06 -1.44 13.21
N GLY A 202 -0.82 -0.99 12.23
CA GLY A 202 -1.03 -1.74 10.99
C GLY A 202 0.31 -2.16 10.39
N ALA A 203 0.34 -3.23 9.63
CA ALA A 203 1.56 -3.59 8.90
C ALA A 203 1.99 -2.39 8.06
N ILE A 204 3.19 -1.92 8.31
CA ILE A 204 3.86 -1.01 7.40
C ILE A 204 4.03 -1.83 6.12
N SER A 205 3.45 -1.39 5.00
CA SER A 205 3.80 -1.99 3.72
C SER A 205 5.32 -1.95 3.60
N THR A 206 5.93 -3.12 3.50
CA THR A 206 7.37 -3.24 3.27
C THR A 206 7.74 -2.78 1.86
N PHE A 207 6.74 -2.68 0.99
CA PHE A 207 6.85 -2.20 -0.38
C PHE A 207 6.85 -0.66 -0.43
N ASN A 208 7.98 -0.05 -0.09
CA ASN A 208 8.14 1.40 -0.02
C ASN A 208 9.21 1.96 -0.95
N ASN A 209 9.90 1.10 -1.71
CA ASN A 209 10.90 1.50 -2.70
C ASN A 209 10.26 1.55 -4.08
N LEU A 210 10.04 2.75 -4.63
CA LEU A 210 9.54 2.94 -5.98
C LEU A 210 10.56 2.40 -7.00
N VAL A 211 10.19 1.36 -7.75
CA VAL A 211 11.07 0.71 -8.72
C VAL A 211 10.70 1.01 -10.16
N TRP A 212 9.44 1.37 -10.42
CA TRP A 212 8.97 1.78 -11.74
C TRP A 212 7.71 2.63 -11.60
N SER A 213 7.56 3.64 -12.49
CA SER A 213 6.33 4.41 -12.62
C SER A 213 6.15 4.99 -14.01
N ASP A 214 4.91 5.34 -14.33
CA ASP A 214 4.55 6.28 -15.39
C ASP A 214 3.55 7.28 -14.82
N GLU A 215 3.96 8.54 -14.78
CA GLU A 215 3.16 9.66 -14.27
C GLU A 215 2.37 10.35 -15.40
N PHE A 216 2.47 9.82 -16.62
CA PHE A 216 1.81 10.28 -17.84
C PHE A 216 1.99 11.77 -18.17
N ASP A 217 3.10 12.35 -17.74
CA ASP A 217 3.45 13.74 -18.01
C ASP A 217 3.45 14.07 -19.51
N GLY A 218 3.06 15.33 -19.81
CA GLY A 218 3.04 15.87 -21.17
C GLY A 218 1.79 15.50 -21.96
N ASN A 219 1.85 15.67 -23.28
CA ASN A 219 0.73 15.47 -24.20
C ASN A 219 1.15 14.61 -25.40
N GLY A 220 0.19 13.92 -26.03
CA GLY A 220 0.38 13.15 -27.26
C GLY A 220 0.36 11.64 -27.04
N ALA A 221 1.05 10.88 -27.88
CA ALA A 221 1.02 9.42 -27.84
C ALA A 221 1.54 8.85 -26.50
N VAL A 222 1.04 7.68 -26.15
CA VAL A 222 1.52 6.89 -25.00
C VAL A 222 3.03 6.63 -25.15
N ASN A 223 3.76 6.66 -24.03
CA ASN A 223 5.20 6.40 -24.04
C ASN A 223 5.50 4.96 -24.47
N SER A 224 6.03 4.79 -25.67
CA SER A 224 6.35 3.47 -26.24
C SER A 224 7.52 2.75 -25.57
N LEU A 225 8.28 3.41 -24.68
CA LEU A 225 9.29 2.74 -23.85
C LEU A 225 8.64 1.99 -22.68
N ASN A 226 7.51 2.49 -22.18
CA ASN A 226 6.80 1.91 -21.05
C ASN A 226 5.68 0.96 -21.49
N TRP A 227 5.00 1.26 -22.60
CA TRP A 227 3.76 0.57 -22.99
C TRP A 227 3.82 0.03 -24.42
N PHE A 228 3.17 -1.10 -24.58
CA PHE A 228 2.93 -1.78 -25.87
C PHE A 228 1.43 -1.87 -26.13
N HIS A 229 1.00 -1.51 -27.33
CA HIS A 229 -0.40 -1.68 -27.75
C HIS A 229 -0.63 -3.09 -28.27
N GLN A 230 -1.41 -3.87 -27.56
CA GLN A 230 -1.83 -5.20 -28.00
C GLN A 230 -3.08 -5.07 -28.87
N THR A 231 -2.92 -5.31 -30.17
CA THR A 231 -3.98 -5.10 -31.18
C THR A 231 -4.39 -6.36 -31.91
N GLN A 232 -3.61 -7.45 -31.79
CA GLN A 232 -3.88 -8.70 -32.48
C GLN A 232 -5.07 -9.42 -31.87
N LEU A 233 -6.08 -9.77 -32.69
CA LEU A 233 -7.22 -10.58 -32.27
C LEU A 233 -6.76 -11.99 -31.89
N PRO A 234 -6.91 -12.44 -30.65
CA PRO A 234 -6.32 -13.70 -30.19
C PRO A 234 -6.92 -14.92 -30.90
N ASN A 235 -8.19 -14.87 -31.27
CA ASN A 235 -8.90 -15.94 -31.99
C ASN A 235 -9.02 -15.66 -33.50
N GLY A 236 -8.32 -14.65 -34.02
CA GLY A 236 -8.41 -14.22 -35.42
C GLY A 236 -9.69 -13.48 -35.80
N THR A 237 -10.74 -13.57 -34.97
CA THR A 237 -12.05 -12.94 -35.23
C THR A 237 -12.52 -12.02 -34.10
N SER A 238 -12.19 -12.33 -32.85
CA SER A 238 -12.68 -11.59 -31.68
C SER A 238 -11.66 -11.59 -30.54
N TRP A 239 -11.87 -10.71 -29.59
CA TRP A 239 -11.32 -10.78 -28.25
C TRP A 239 -12.07 -11.81 -27.40
N TYR A 240 -11.57 -12.08 -26.20
CA TYR A 240 -12.21 -12.99 -25.26
C TYR A 240 -13.57 -12.47 -24.80
N ASN A 241 -14.35 -13.27 -24.07
CA ASN A 241 -15.61 -12.87 -23.40
C ASN A 241 -16.65 -12.20 -24.31
N ASN A 242 -16.64 -12.47 -25.63
CA ASN A 242 -17.51 -11.85 -26.64
C ASN A 242 -17.37 -10.31 -26.72
N GLU A 243 -16.24 -9.78 -26.40
CA GLU A 243 -15.93 -8.35 -26.53
C GLU A 243 -16.10 -7.86 -27.98
N LEU A 244 -16.69 -6.67 -28.12
CA LEU A 244 -17.14 -6.17 -29.43
C LEU A 244 -16.13 -5.26 -30.17
N GLN A 245 -15.13 -4.71 -29.48
CA GLN A 245 -14.19 -3.74 -30.04
C GLN A 245 -13.02 -4.39 -30.78
N HIS A 246 -12.35 -3.59 -31.63
CA HIS A 246 -10.94 -3.69 -31.90
C HIS A 246 -10.16 -2.88 -30.88
N TYR A 247 -9.06 -3.42 -30.35
CA TYR A 247 -8.04 -2.59 -29.73
C TYR A 247 -7.11 -2.06 -30.80
N THR A 248 -6.76 -0.77 -30.70
CA THR A 248 -5.93 -0.07 -31.68
C THR A 248 -4.71 0.58 -31.01
N ASN A 249 -3.75 0.97 -31.81
CA ASN A 249 -2.61 1.80 -31.41
C ASN A 249 -2.81 3.29 -31.78
N SER A 250 -4.05 3.68 -32.07
CA SER A 250 -4.39 5.05 -32.45
C SER A 250 -4.33 5.98 -31.23
N VAL A 251 -3.83 7.19 -31.46
CA VAL A 251 -3.90 8.30 -30.48
C VAL A 251 -5.33 8.76 -30.18
N ILE A 252 -6.32 8.26 -30.91
CA ILE A 252 -7.75 8.50 -30.61
C ILE A 252 -8.21 7.60 -29.46
N ASN A 253 -7.63 6.40 -29.34
CA ASN A 253 -8.02 5.43 -28.32
C ASN A 253 -7.10 5.44 -27.09
N SER A 254 -5.86 5.94 -27.22
CA SER A 254 -4.96 6.10 -26.08
C SER A 254 -3.97 7.24 -26.30
N PHE A 255 -3.98 8.20 -25.37
CA PHE A 255 -3.12 9.38 -25.44
C PHE A 255 -2.90 9.98 -24.05
N ARG A 256 -1.84 10.78 -23.93
CA ARG A 256 -1.57 11.59 -22.74
C ARG A 256 -2.08 13.01 -22.96
N SER A 257 -2.75 13.55 -21.98
CA SER A 257 -3.24 14.93 -21.99
C SER A 257 -3.44 15.42 -20.56
N ASN A 258 -2.97 16.64 -20.27
CA ASN A 258 -3.13 17.30 -18.96
C ASN A 258 -2.60 16.47 -17.77
N GLY A 259 -1.54 15.69 -17.97
CA GLY A 259 -0.97 14.84 -16.94
C GLY A 259 -1.69 13.51 -16.74
N PHE A 260 -2.58 13.11 -17.65
CA PHE A 260 -3.31 11.84 -17.57
C PHE A 260 -3.10 10.98 -18.81
N LEU A 261 -3.05 9.67 -18.64
CA LEU A 261 -3.33 8.73 -19.71
C LEU A 261 -4.85 8.64 -19.89
N ASN A 262 -5.31 8.84 -21.13
CA ASN A 262 -6.70 8.65 -21.52
C ASN A 262 -6.79 7.36 -22.34
N ILE A 263 -7.58 6.38 -21.87
CA ILE A 263 -8.00 5.22 -22.67
C ILE A 263 -9.46 5.47 -23.05
N VAL A 264 -9.74 5.51 -24.36
CA VAL A 264 -11.04 5.88 -24.90
C VAL A 264 -11.65 4.71 -25.67
N ALA A 265 -12.73 4.18 -25.13
CA ALA A 265 -13.63 3.31 -25.88
C ALA A 265 -14.58 4.16 -26.73
N LYS A 266 -14.73 3.83 -28.01
CA LYS A 266 -15.45 4.68 -28.94
C LYS A 266 -16.28 3.85 -29.93
N ARG A 267 -17.46 4.37 -30.28
CA ARG A 267 -18.26 3.83 -31.36
C ARG A 267 -17.76 4.38 -32.68
N GLU A 268 -17.12 3.56 -33.46
CA GLU A 268 -16.69 3.86 -34.84
C GLU A 268 -16.55 2.56 -35.63
N LEU A 269 -16.87 2.61 -36.91
CA LEU A 269 -16.67 1.48 -37.80
C LEU A 269 -15.17 1.35 -38.13
N PHE A 270 -14.59 0.23 -37.75
CA PHE A 270 -13.17 -0.01 -37.96
C PHE A 270 -12.90 -1.42 -38.49
N THR A 271 -12.11 -1.50 -39.54
CA THR A 271 -11.73 -2.77 -40.17
C THR A 271 -10.26 -3.03 -39.99
N ASN A 272 -9.91 -4.14 -39.36
CA ASN A 272 -8.54 -4.61 -39.20
C ASN A 272 -8.52 -6.14 -39.12
N GLN A 273 -7.43 -6.77 -39.56
CA GLN A 273 -7.24 -8.23 -39.54
C GLN A 273 -8.41 -9.00 -40.21
N GLY A 274 -8.98 -8.44 -41.28
CA GLY A 274 -10.12 -9.03 -41.97
C GLY A 274 -11.47 -8.96 -41.22
N GLN A 275 -11.55 -8.29 -40.10
CA GLN A 275 -12.76 -8.14 -39.28
C GLN A 275 -13.19 -6.68 -39.22
N THR A 276 -14.47 -6.43 -39.44
CA THR A 276 -15.09 -5.11 -39.27
C THR A 276 -15.90 -5.09 -37.97
N LYS A 277 -15.56 -4.16 -37.08
CA LYS A 277 -16.23 -3.98 -35.78
C LYS A 277 -16.79 -2.57 -35.64
N GLN A 278 -17.78 -2.40 -34.78
CA GLN A 278 -18.48 -1.13 -34.53
C GLN A 278 -17.83 -0.27 -33.44
N TYR A 279 -16.81 -0.80 -32.78
CA TYR A 279 -16.18 -0.15 -31.64
C TYR A 279 -14.65 -0.29 -31.71
N THR A 280 -13.98 0.73 -31.20
CA THR A 280 -12.54 0.73 -30.97
C THR A 280 -12.23 1.08 -29.51
N SER A 281 -11.08 0.64 -29.01
CA SER A 281 -10.53 0.97 -27.72
C SER A 281 -9.01 0.78 -27.72
N ALA A 282 -8.37 0.82 -26.55
CA ALA A 282 -6.96 0.45 -26.41
C ALA A 282 -6.79 -0.61 -25.31
N ARG A 283 -5.80 -1.49 -25.54
CA ARG A 283 -5.24 -2.43 -24.56
C ARG A 283 -3.74 -2.25 -24.53
N LEU A 284 -3.23 -1.83 -23.38
CA LEU A 284 -1.82 -1.54 -23.15
C LEU A 284 -1.20 -2.61 -22.26
N ASN A 285 -0.04 -3.13 -22.69
CA ASN A 285 0.79 -4.01 -21.86
C ASN A 285 1.99 -3.21 -21.36
N SER A 286 2.32 -3.27 -20.07
CA SER A 286 3.57 -2.69 -19.58
C SER A 286 4.77 -3.47 -20.13
N LYS A 287 5.83 -2.74 -20.51
CA LYS A 287 7.14 -3.29 -20.84
C LYS A 287 8.02 -3.49 -19.61
N PHE A 288 7.43 -3.36 -18.45
CA PHE A 288 7.99 -3.66 -17.15
C PHE A 288 7.25 -4.85 -16.55
N ALA A 289 7.98 -5.85 -16.10
CA ALA A 289 7.46 -7.00 -15.37
C ALA A 289 8.28 -7.16 -14.08
N PHE A 290 7.64 -7.61 -13.01
CA PHE A 290 8.24 -7.73 -11.70
C PHE A 290 7.62 -8.90 -10.92
N LYS A 291 8.33 -9.37 -9.91
CA LYS A 291 7.83 -10.37 -8.97
C LYS A 291 7.73 -9.74 -7.60
N TYR A 292 6.55 -9.84 -7.00
CA TYR A 292 6.21 -9.28 -5.70
C TYR A 292 6.38 -7.77 -5.61
N GLY A 293 5.48 -7.14 -4.90
CA GLY A 293 5.47 -5.69 -4.75
C GLY A 293 4.09 -5.15 -4.47
N ARG A 294 4.00 -3.84 -4.45
CA ARG A 294 2.77 -3.06 -4.41
C ARG A 294 2.61 -2.33 -5.74
N VAL A 295 1.43 -2.44 -6.33
CA VAL A 295 1.02 -1.62 -7.48
C VAL A 295 -0.01 -0.61 -7.00
N GLU A 296 0.13 0.62 -7.42
CA GLU A 296 -0.87 1.67 -7.27
C GLU A 296 -1.21 2.26 -8.62
N VAL A 297 -2.49 2.33 -8.93
CA VAL A 297 -3.01 3.02 -10.11
C VAL A 297 -4.07 4.00 -9.65
N ARG A 298 -3.84 5.29 -9.89
CA ARG A 298 -4.82 6.33 -9.60
C ARG A 298 -5.63 6.62 -10.86
N ALA A 299 -6.91 6.28 -10.84
CA ALA A 299 -7.75 6.36 -12.02
C ALA A 299 -9.18 6.83 -11.71
N LYS A 300 -9.80 7.42 -12.74
CA LYS A 300 -11.23 7.75 -12.82
C LYS A 300 -11.85 6.92 -13.94
N LEU A 301 -12.94 6.22 -13.63
CA LEU A 301 -13.50 5.16 -14.48
C LEU A 301 -14.61 5.68 -15.42
N PRO A 302 -14.86 5.01 -16.55
CA PRO A 302 -15.97 5.33 -17.44
C PRO A 302 -17.34 5.01 -16.82
N THR A 303 -18.39 5.68 -17.28
CA THR A 303 -19.76 5.59 -16.76
C THR A 303 -20.74 4.82 -17.64
N GLU A 304 -20.47 4.72 -18.95
CA GLU A 304 -21.47 4.27 -19.91
C GLU A 304 -21.70 2.76 -19.84
N ASN A 305 -22.98 2.39 -19.86
CA ASN A 305 -23.39 0.99 -19.91
C ASN A 305 -22.78 0.27 -21.12
N GLY A 306 -22.18 -0.89 -20.86
CA GLY A 306 -21.46 -1.70 -21.82
C GLY A 306 -19.96 -1.44 -21.86
N THR A 307 -19.43 -0.49 -21.07
CA THR A 307 -18.00 -0.38 -20.84
C THR A 307 -17.56 -1.35 -19.74
N TRP A 308 -16.38 -1.95 -19.93
CA TRP A 308 -15.72 -2.83 -18.96
C TRP A 308 -14.24 -2.46 -18.91
N PRO A 309 -13.90 -1.40 -18.15
CA PRO A 309 -12.50 -1.07 -17.87
C PRO A 309 -11.87 -2.06 -16.91
N ALA A 310 -10.58 -2.34 -17.13
CA ALA A 310 -9.77 -3.17 -16.27
C ALA A 310 -8.36 -2.60 -16.05
N ILE A 311 -7.88 -2.74 -14.82
CA ILE A 311 -6.51 -2.55 -14.37
C ILE A 311 -6.09 -3.89 -13.78
N TRP A 312 -5.18 -4.59 -14.42
CA TRP A 312 -4.92 -5.99 -14.11
C TRP A 312 -3.51 -6.44 -14.46
N MET A 313 -3.14 -7.66 -14.11
CA MET A 313 -1.83 -8.24 -14.36
C MET A 313 -1.94 -9.68 -14.85
N LEU A 314 -1.00 -10.09 -15.70
CA LEU A 314 -0.80 -11.47 -16.15
C LEU A 314 0.63 -11.92 -15.92
N GLY A 315 0.82 -13.21 -15.72
CA GLY A 315 2.14 -13.81 -15.72
C GLY A 315 2.90 -13.49 -17.01
N ARG A 316 4.14 -13.01 -16.90
CA ARG A 316 5.01 -12.70 -18.04
C ARG A 316 5.24 -13.91 -18.95
N ASN A 317 5.10 -15.11 -18.40
CA ASN A 317 5.27 -16.37 -19.09
C ASN A 317 4.04 -16.84 -19.89
N ILE A 318 3.01 -16.00 -20.02
CA ILE A 318 1.78 -16.33 -20.77
C ILE A 318 2.06 -16.50 -22.27
N ILE A 319 1.41 -17.51 -22.88
CA ILE A 319 1.26 -17.64 -24.33
C ILE A 319 -0.06 -16.94 -24.73
N GLU A 320 0.04 -15.68 -25.16
CA GLU A 320 -1.11 -14.90 -25.60
C GLU A 320 -0.83 -14.29 -26.98
N PRO A 321 -1.63 -14.57 -28.03
CA PRO A 321 -1.43 -14.01 -29.35
C PRO A 321 -1.34 -12.48 -29.33
N GLY A 322 -0.25 -11.94 -29.90
CA GLY A 322 -0.01 -10.49 -29.94
C GLY A 322 0.39 -9.86 -28.62
N GLY A 323 0.57 -10.62 -27.54
CA GLY A 323 1.08 -10.12 -26.28
C GLY A 323 2.57 -9.75 -26.35
N PHE A 324 2.96 -8.67 -25.66
CA PHE A 324 4.34 -8.16 -25.70
C PHE A 324 5.38 -9.21 -25.26
N TRP A 325 5.08 -9.95 -24.21
CA TRP A 325 6.02 -10.87 -23.58
C TRP A 325 6.04 -12.27 -24.19
N THR A 326 4.98 -12.65 -24.93
CA THR A 326 4.76 -14.00 -25.45
C THR A 326 5.93 -14.51 -26.28
N GLY A 327 6.47 -13.67 -27.18
CA GLY A 327 7.55 -14.09 -28.09
C GLY A 327 8.86 -14.44 -27.39
N THR A 328 9.11 -13.89 -26.19
CA THR A 328 10.36 -14.08 -25.44
C THR A 328 10.20 -15.03 -24.26
N TYR A 329 9.07 -14.97 -23.56
CA TYR A 329 8.86 -15.67 -22.30
C TYR A 329 7.65 -16.60 -22.29
N GLY A 330 6.81 -16.58 -23.30
CA GLY A 330 5.60 -17.41 -23.38
C GLY A 330 5.90 -18.90 -23.30
N THR A 331 5.48 -19.54 -22.23
CA THR A 331 5.67 -20.98 -21.97
C THR A 331 4.43 -21.67 -21.45
N ILE A 332 3.41 -20.91 -21.00
CA ILE A 332 2.25 -21.45 -20.31
C ILE A 332 0.97 -20.71 -20.75
N ASN A 333 -0.15 -21.43 -20.79
CA ASN A 333 -1.44 -20.85 -21.14
C ASN A 333 -2.18 -20.33 -19.91
N TRP A 334 -3.16 -19.46 -20.15
CA TRP A 334 -4.15 -19.09 -19.16
C TRP A 334 -4.98 -20.33 -18.72
N PRO A 335 -5.36 -20.49 -17.43
CA PRO A 335 -5.09 -19.61 -16.30
C PRO A 335 -3.80 -19.96 -15.53
N ALA A 336 -3.01 -20.90 -15.99
CA ALA A 336 -1.82 -21.36 -15.26
C ALA A 336 -0.68 -20.32 -15.19
N CYS A 337 -0.76 -19.23 -15.97
CA CYS A 337 0.13 -18.08 -15.83
C CYS A 337 -0.19 -17.21 -14.60
N GLY A 338 -1.38 -17.36 -14.01
CA GLY A 338 -1.92 -16.47 -12.98
C GLY A 338 -2.41 -15.14 -13.56
N GLU A 339 -3.58 -14.69 -13.09
CA GLU A 339 -4.16 -13.38 -13.41
C GLU A 339 -4.55 -12.68 -12.11
N ILE A 340 -4.26 -11.39 -12.01
CA ILE A 340 -4.53 -10.56 -10.83
C ILE A 340 -5.27 -9.31 -11.31
N ASP A 341 -6.58 -9.23 -11.05
CA ASP A 341 -7.41 -8.11 -11.44
C ASP A 341 -7.47 -7.09 -10.30
N ILE A 342 -6.65 -6.04 -10.42
CA ILE A 342 -6.56 -4.99 -9.40
C ILE A 342 -7.88 -4.24 -9.33
N MET A 343 -8.48 -3.97 -10.48
CA MET A 343 -9.77 -3.30 -10.59
C MET A 343 -10.46 -3.71 -11.89
N GLU A 344 -11.69 -4.14 -11.77
CA GLU A 344 -12.66 -4.26 -12.84
C GLU A 344 -13.91 -3.45 -12.50
N HIS A 345 -14.51 -2.85 -13.51
CA HIS A 345 -15.74 -2.09 -13.37
C HIS A 345 -16.66 -2.32 -14.58
N TRP A 346 -17.95 -2.38 -14.34
CA TRP A 346 -18.97 -2.49 -15.38
C TRP A 346 -19.83 -1.24 -15.38
N GLY A 347 -19.83 -0.49 -16.46
CA GLY A 347 -20.63 0.72 -16.57
C GLY A 347 -22.13 0.52 -16.35
N ALA A 348 -22.63 -0.72 -16.48
CA ALA A 348 -24.00 -1.10 -16.10
C ALA A 348 -24.23 -1.15 -14.58
N ASN A 349 -23.17 -1.26 -13.78
CA ASN A 349 -23.23 -1.34 -12.33
C ASN A 349 -22.39 -0.22 -11.71
N GLN A 350 -22.84 0.99 -11.88
CA GLN A 350 -22.19 2.19 -11.39
C GLN A 350 -21.92 2.08 -9.88
N ASN A 351 -20.83 2.69 -9.41
CA ASN A 351 -20.43 2.69 -8.01
C ASN A 351 -20.05 1.32 -7.43
N VAL A 352 -19.75 0.33 -8.29
CA VAL A 352 -19.23 -0.96 -7.85
C VAL A 352 -17.97 -1.27 -8.65
N ILE A 353 -16.90 -1.62 -7.94
CA ILE A 353 -15.68 -2.20 -8.52
C ILE A 353 -15.54 -3.63 -8.03
N SER A 354 -14.79 -4.44 -8.74
CA SER A 354 -14.41 -5.78 -8.31
C SER A 354 -12.91 -5.95 -8.40
N SER A 355 -12.36 -6.77 -7.53
CA SER A 355 -11.01 -7.33 -7.70
C SER A 355 -11.10 -8.84 -7.72
N ALA A 356 -10.16 -9.49 -8.42
CA ALA A 356 -10.15 -10.93 -8.53
C ALA A 356 -8.72 -11.49 -8.66
N VAL A 357 -8.59 -12.78 -8.38
CA VAL A 357 -7.47 -13.61 -8.82
C VAL A 357 -8.01 -14.79 -9.61
N HIS A 358 -7.38 -15.12 -10.74
CA HIS A 358 -7.69 -16.30 -11.51
C HIS A 358 -6.52 -17.27 -11.49
N HIS A 359 -6.86 -18.54 -11.23
CA HIS A 359 -5.90 -19.63 -11.15
C HIS A 359 -6.52 -20.94 -11.69
N PRO A 360 -5.75 -21.98 -11.96
CA PRO A 360 -6.31 -23.26 -12.37
C PRO A 360 -7.18 -23.92 -11.29
N ILE A 361 -8.16 -24.71 -11.70
CA ILE A 361 -8.81 -25.64 -10.78
C ILE A 361 -7.85 -26.77 -10.41
N ASN A 362 -8.05 -27.34 -9.21
CA ASN A 362 -7.23 -28.45 -8.76
C ASN A 362 -7.26 -29.62 -9.75
N GLY A 363 -6.09 -30.05 -10.21
CA GLY A 363 -5.92 -31.16 -11.14
C GLY A 363 -6.01 -30.81 -12.64
N ASN A 364 -6.34 -29.56 -13.02
CA ASN A 364 -6.40 -29.15 -14.42
C ASN A 364 -5.90 -27.71 -14.66
N LEU A 365 -4.75 -27.60 -15.30
CA LEU A 365 -4.09 -26.31 -15.59
C LEU A 365 -4.79 -25.46 -16.68
N SER A 366 -5.76 -26.03 -17.39
CA SER A 366 -6.44 -25.38 -18.53
C SER A 366 -7.85 -24.88 -18.20
N ILE A 367 -8.35 -25.14 -17.00
CA ILE A 367 -9.66 -24.66 -16.54
C ILE A 367 -9.44 -23.68 -15.40
N GLY A 368 -10.01 -22.47 -15.53
CA GLY A 368 -9.90 -21.42 -14.53
C GLY A 368 -10.93 -21.54 -13.42
N GLU A 369 -10.49 -21.15 -12.23
CA GLU A 369 -11.29 -20.81 -11.07
C GLU A 369 -10.90 -19.40 -10.64
N TYR A 370 -11.79 -18.67 -9.97
CA TYR A 370 -11.48 -17.34 -9.49
C TYR A 370 -12.03 -17.09 -8.09
N ILE A 371 -11.34 -16.23 -7.38
CA ILE A 371 -11.78 -15.65 -6.11
C ILE A 371 -11.91 -14.15 -6.32
N SER A 372 -13.09 -13.61 -6.07
CA SER A 372 -13.35 -12.19 -6.28
C SER A 372 -14.14 -11.58 -5.13
N ASN A 373 -14.05 -10.26 -5.00
CA ASN A 373 -14.93 -9.49 -4.14
C ASN A 373 -15.30 -8.16 -4.81
N ALA A 374 -16.60 -7.87 -4.82
CA ALA A 374 -17.13 -6.61 -5.28
C ALA A 374 -17.21 -5.62 -4.12
N GLN A 375 -16.78 -4.39 -4.36
CA GLN A 375 -16.78 -3.31 -3.39
C GLN A 375 -17.68 -2.17 -3.87
N TYR A 376 -18.62 -1.75 -3.03
CA TYR A 376 -19.36 -0.52 -3.25
C TYR A 376 -18.42 0.68 -3.06
N LYS A 377 -18.26 1.46 -4.10
CA LYS A 377 -17.44 2.68 -4.11
C LYS A 377 -18.18 3.74 -4.89
N PRO A 378 -18.89 4.66 -4.22
CA PRO A 378 -19.54 5.78 -4.90
C PRO A 378 -18.48 6.63 -5.62
N ASP A 379 -18.93 7.30 -6.69
CA ASP A 379 -18.15 8.30 -7.42
C ASP A 379 -16.91 7.78 -8.18
N VAL A 380 -16.84 6.47 -8.48
CA VAL A 380 -15.69 5.89 -9.24
C VAL A 380 -15.45 6.58 -10.58
N SER A 381 -16.50 7.19 -11.14
CA SER A 381 -16.46 7.88 -12.44
C SER A 381 -16.40 9.40 -12.34
N ASN A 382 -16.57 9.95 -11.14
CA ASN A 382 -16.54 11.40 -10.89
C ASN A 382 -15.20 11.83 -10.27
N GLU A 383 -14.57 10.93 -9.51
CA GLU A 383 -13.34 11.21 -8.77
C GLU A 383 -12.24 10.20 -9.09
N PHE A 384 -11.00 10.64 -8.94
CA PHE A 384 -9.85 9.75 -8.98
C PHE A 384 -9.75 8.94 -7.70
N ASN A 385 -9.68 7.62 -7.85
CA ASN A 385 -9.44 6.69 -6.76
C ASN A 385 -8.11 5.96 -6.97
N ILE A 386 -7.47 5.52 -5.87
CA ILE A 386 -6.24 4.71 -5.91
C ILE A 386 -6.66 3.24 -5.78
N TYR A 387 -6.49 2.49 -6.86
CA TYR A 387 -6.66 1.04 -6.91
C TYR A 387 -5.30 0.40 -6.71
N ALA A 388 -5.18 -0.47 -5.71
CA ALA A 388 -3.89 -1.04 -5.38
C ALA A 388 -3.96 -2.54 -5.07
N VAL A 389 -2.85 -3.22 -5.33
CA VAL A 389 -2.60 -4.59 -4.90
C VAL A 389 -1.25 -4.68 -4.20
N GLU A 390 -1.18 -5.38 -3.09
CA GLU A 390 0.05 -5.87 -2.48
C GLU A 390 0.14 -7.37 -2.70
N TRP A 391 1.24 -7.81 -3.26
CA TRP A 391 1.48 -9.19 -3.63
C TRP A 391 2.87 -9.63 -3.16
N ASN A 392 2.91 -10.69 -2.35
CA ASN A 392 4.11 -11.31 -1.81
C ASN A 392 3.99 -12.84 -1.87
N GLU A 393 4.94 -13.59 -1.30
CA GLU A 393 4.91 -15.07 -1.28
C GLU A 393 3.72 -15.65 -0.51
N GLN A 394 3.13 -14.89 0.43
CA GLN A 394 2.09 -15.37 1.31
C GLN A 394 0.70 -15.01 0.81
N SER A 395 0.51 -13.82 0.25
CA SER A 395 -0.83 -13.30 -0.04
C SER A 395 -0.85 -12.31 -1.20
N ILE A 396 -2.03 -12.13 -1.76
CA ILE A 396 -2.39 -11.05 -2.68
C ILE A 396 -3.53 -10.28 -2.03
N THR A 397 -3.32 -9.00 -1.73
CA THR A 397 -4.29 -8.16 -1.02
C THR A 397 -4.63 -6.92 -1.84
N PHE A 398 -5.92 -6.67 -2.05
CA PHE A 398 -6.45 -5.59 -2.87
C PHE A 398 -7.04 -4.49 -2.00
N SER A 399 -6.84 -3.24 -2.40
CA SER A 399 -7.39 -2.08 -1.71
C SER A 399 -7.86 -0.99 -2.67
N VAL A 400 -8.83 -0.20 -2.20
CA VAL A 400 -9.24 1.06 -2.83
C VAL A 400 -9.06 2.18 -1.83
N ASN A 401 -8.30 3.21 -2.19
CA ASN A 401 -7.95 4.34 -1.29
C ASN A 401 -7.39 3.86 0.06
N GLY A 402 -6.59 2.79 0.05
CA GLY A 402 -5.99 2.20 1.25
C GLY A 402 -6.93 1.29 2.06
N ILE A 403 -8.20 1.16 1.68
CA ILE A 403 -9.15 0.26 2.34
C ILE A 403 -9.10 -1.10 1.66
N ASN A 404 -8.63 -2.12 2.38
CA ASN A 404 -8.58 -3.49 1.88
C ASN A 404 -9.99 -4.07 1.74
N HIS A 405 -10.23 -4.81 0.66
CA HIS A 405 -11.54 -5.42 0.40
C HIS A 405 -11.47 -6.88 -0.05
N LEU A 406 -10.30 -7.34 -0.52
CA LEU A 406 -10.08 -8.75 -0.87
C LEU A 406 -8.66 -9.15 -0.47
N SER A 407 -8.50 -10.37 0.04
CA SER A 407 -7.20 -11.01 0.18
C SER A 407 -7.29 -12.47 -0.21
N TYR A 408 -6.32 -12.93 -0.98
CA TYR A 408 -6.14 -14.30 -1.37
C TYR A 408 -4.88 -14.87 -0.72
N ASN A 409 -5.07 -15.87 0.15
CA ASN A 409 -3.99 -16.56 0.87
C ASN A 409 -4.38 -18.03 1.10
N PRO A 410 -4.28 -18.89 0.07
CA PRO A 410 -4.64 -20.29 0.21
C PRO A 410 -3.69 -21.01 1.15
N THR A 411 -4.24 -21.93 1.97
CA THR A 411 -3.45 -22.74 2.92
C THR A 411 -2.40 -23.61 2.21
N ILE A 412 -2.75 -24.11 1.02
CA ILE A 412 -1.85 -24.90 0.19
C ILE A 412 -1.51 -24.09 -1.05
N LYS A 413 -0.23 -23.81 -1.27
CA LYS A 413 0.28 -23.12 -2.45
C LYS A 413 0.98 -24.12 -3.36
N ASN A 414 0.44 -24.27 -4.57
CA ASN A 414 0.99 -25.14 -5.62
C ASN A 414 0.63 -24.55 -7.00
N GLN A 415 0.97 -25.23 -8.07
CA GLN A 415 0.70 -24.78 -9.44
C GLN A 415 -0.78 -24.53 -9.78
N TYR A 416 -1.72 -25.08 -8.98
CA TYR A 416 -3.15 -24.87 -9.20
C TYR A 416 -3.70 -23.71 -8.40
N THR A 417 -3.26 -23.51 -7.18
CA THR A 417 -3.77 -22.49 -6.27
C THR A 417 -2.88 -21.25 -6.19
N TRP A 418 -1.62 -21.33 -6.64
CA TRP A 418 -0.65 -20.25 -6.53
C TRP A 418 0.27 -20.15 -7.74
N PRO A 419 -0.25 -19.83 -8.95
CA PRO A 419 0.58 -19.60 -10.14
C PRO A 419 1.29 -18.24 -10.12
N PHE A 420 1.23 -17.52 -9.02
CA PHE A 420 1.70 -16.13 -8.86
C PHE A 420 3.17 -16.02 -8.44
N ASP A 421 3.95 -17.09 -8.59
CA ASP A 421 5.40 -17.07 -8.40
C ASP A 421 6.18 -16.56 -9.63
N ALA A 422 5.53 -16.47 -10.78
CA ALA A 422 6.10 -15.86 -11.98
C ALA A 422 6.06 -14.33 -11.89
N GLU A 423 6.98 -13.64 -12.59
CA GLU A 423 6.86 -12.21 -12.77
C GLU A 423 5.55 -11.86 -13.48
N GLN A 424 4.92 -10.77 -13.05
CA GLN A 424 3.67 -10.27 -13.61
C GLN A 424 3.93 -8.94 -14.35
N TYR A 425 3.13 -8.64 -15.37
CA TYR A 425 3.12 -7.36 -16.06
C TYR A 425 1.72 -6.76 -16.05
N LEU A 426 1.65 -5.44 -16.14
CA LEU A 426 0.39 -4.69 -16.05
C LEU A 426 -0.32 -4.61 -17.40
N LEU A 427 -1.64 -4.65 -17.34
CA LEU A 427 -2.54 -4.40 -18.47
C LEU A 427 -3.58 -3.33 -18.10
N LEU A 428 -3.87 -2.46 -19.05
CA LEU A 428 -4.86 -1.39 -18.92
C LEU A 428 -5.72 -1.39 -20.19
N ASN A 429 -7.06 -1.50 -20.03
CA ASN A 429 -7.97 -1.47 -21.17
C ASN A 429 -9.39 -1.03 -20.80
N ILE A 430 -10.19 -0.74 -21.82
CA ILE A 430 -11.64 -0.73 -21.72
C ILE A 430 -12.17 -1.72 -22.76
N ALA A 431 -12.82 -2.78 -22.35
CA ALA A 431 -13.58 -3.67 -23.21
C ALA A 431 -14.98 -3.11 -23.45
N ILE A 432 -15.63 -3.54 -24.53
CA ILE A 432 -17.05 -3.23 -24.84
C ILE A 432 -17.84 -4.54 -24.85
N GLU A 433 -18.78 -4.62 -23.93
CA GLU A 433 -19.67 -5.78 -23.78
C GLU A 433 -20.88 -5.76 -24.74
N PRO A 434 -21.51 -6.93 -25.03
CA PRO A 434 -22.71 -7.01 -25.85
C PRO A 434 -23.91 -6.18 -25.37
N ARG A 435 -23.94 -5.82 -24.07
CA ARG A 435 -25.00 -4.99 -23.49
C ARG A 435 -24.85 -3.48 -23.70
N VAL A 436 -23.82 -3.05 -24.49
CA VAL A 436 -23.61 -1.65 -24.80
C VAL A 436 -24.86 -1.03 -25.44
N THR A 437 -25.22 0.18 -24.99
CA THR A 437 -26.43 0.85 -25.47
C THR A 437 -26.28 1.38 -26.90
N GLN A 438 -27.39 1.45 -27.64
CA GLN A 438 -27.36 1.90 -29.04
C GLN A 438 -26.92 3.36 -29.21
N ASN A 439 -27.09 4.18 -28.19
CA ASN A 439 -26.70 5.59 -28.17
C ASN A 439 -25.27 5.81 -27.59
N PHE A 440 -24.54 4.75 -27.29
CA PHE A 440 -23.13 4.87 -26.87
C PHE A 440 -22.32 5.60 -27.95
N ILE A 441 -21.56 6.61 -27.57
CA ILE A 441 -20.67 7.36 -28.45
C ILE A 441 -19.22 7.08 -28.09
N GLN A 442 -18.82 7.42 -26.87
CA GLN A 442 -17.51 7.16 -26.31
C GLN A 442 -17.53 7.25 -24.79
N SER A 443 -16.56 6.60 -24.15
CA SER A 443 -16.30 6.74 -22.73
C SER A 443 -14.81 6.58 -22.44
N THR A 444 -14.34 7.26 -21.39
CA THR A 444 -12.91 7.39 -21.11
C THR A 444 -12.59 6.91 -19.71
N MET A 445 -11.50 6.15 -19.56
CA MET A 445 -10.79 5.96 -18.32
C MET A 445 -9.60 6.91 -18.29
N GLU A 446 -9.55 7.78 -17.28
CA GLU A 446 -8.42 8.68 -17.06
C GLU A 446 -7.52 8.08 -15.96
N ILE A 447 -6.23 7.94 -16.24
CA ILE A 447 -5.25 7.40 -15.31
C ILE A 447 -4.19 8.48 -15.03
N ASP A 448 -4.04 8.85 -13.77
CA ASP A 448 -3.11 9.88 -13.31
C ASP A 448 -1.70 9.31 -13.22
N TYR A 449 -1.55 8.15 -12.59
CA TYR A 449 -0.29 7.44 -12.53
C TYR A 449 -0.45 5.93 -12.39
N VAL A 450 0.62 5.24 -12.76
CA VAL A 450 0.89 3.84 -12.39
C VAL A 450 2.23 3.79 -11.68
N ARG A 451 2.27 3.20 -10.48
CA ARG A 451 3.47 3.10 -9.66
C ARG A 451 3.65 1.68 -9.15
N VAL A 452 4.88 1.17 -9.21
CA VAL A 452 5.25 -0.14 -8.68
C VAL A 452 6.33 0.05 -7.61
N TYR A 453 6.04 -0.48 -6.43
CA TYR A 453 6.93 -0.45 -5.28
C TYR A 453 7.35 -1.87 -4.93
N GLN A 454 8.61 -2.04 -4.53
CA GLN A 454 9.12 -3.29 -3.98
C GLN A 454 9.71 -3.07 -2.59
N GLU A 455 9.98 -4.15 -1.89
CA GLU A 455 10.74 -4.05 -0.65
C GLU A 455 12.09 -3.41 -0.94
N LYS A 456 12.49 -2.51 -0.08
CA LYS A 456 13.88 -2.05 -0.10
C LYS A 456 14.71 -3.26 0.33
N VAL A 457 15.27 -3.96 -0.63
CA VAL A 457 16.27 -4.97 -0.34
C VAL A 457 17.40 -4.23 0.37
N LEU A 458 17.50 -4.39 1.68
CA LEU A 458 18.71 -4.09 2.42
C LEU A 458 19.72 -5.16 2.02
N SER A 459 19.98 -5.22 0.71
CA SER A 459 20.99 -6.06 0.17
C SER A 459 22.33 -5.47 0.61
N THR A 460 23.09 -6.25 1.35
CA THR A 460 24.53 -6.25 1.20
C THR A 460 24.92 -6.85 -0.16
N ALA A 461 24.01 -6.79 -1.17
CA ALA A 461 24.41 -7.06 -2.53
C ALA A 461 25.47 -6.02 -2.86
N ASP A 462 26.67 -6.49 -3.05
CA ASP A 462 27.75 -5.76 -3.63
C ASP A 462 27.23 -4.97 -4.85
N ILE A 463 26.84 -3.70 -4.62
CA ILE A 463 26.88 -2.76 -5.72
C ILE A 463 28.34 -2.86 -6.13
N VAL A 464 28.58 -3.40 -7.31
CA VAL A 464 29.93 -3.59 -7.84
C VAL A 464 30.52 -2.19 -8.01
N ILE A 465 31.00 -1.65 -6.89
CA ILE A 465 32.04 -0.65 -6.97
C ILE A 465 33.18 -1.42 -7.67
N SER A 466 33.58 -0.90 -8.81
CA SER A 466 34.66 -1.43 -9.62
C SER A 466 35.67 -2.21 -8.78
N PRO A 467 36.14 -3.40 -9.19
CA PRO A 467 37.06 -4.22 -8.41
C PRO A 467 38.39 -3.55 -8.05
N LYS A 468 38.52 -2.27 -8.29
CA LYS A 468 39.74 -1.48 -8.16
C LYS A 468 39.97 -0.79 -6.82
N ILE A 469 38.97 -0.78 -5.88
CA ILE A 469 39.22 -0.33 -4.50
C ILE A 469 39.56 -1.53 -3.64
N LYS A 470 40.74 -1.52 -3.05
CA LYS A 470 41.27 -2.60 -2.18
C LYS A 470 41.65 -2.03 -0.80
N LEU A 471 41.36 -2.80 0.25
CA LEU A 471 41.73 -2.49 1.62
C LEU A 471 42.69 -3.54 2.16
N PHE A 472 43.81 -3.11 2.72
CA PHE A 472 44.79 -4.00 3.35
C PHE A 472 45.70 -3.25 4.35
N PRO A 473 46.31 -3.97 5.30
CA PRO A 473 46.08 -5.36 5.63
C PRO A 473 44.73 -5.57 6.35
N ASN A 474 44.14 -6.72 6.17
CA ASN A 474 43.01 -7.16 6.99
C ASN A 474 43.27 -8.62 7.41
N PRO A 475 43.54 -8.91 8.71
CA PRO A 475 43.45 -8.04 9.87
C PRO A 475 44.49 -6.91 9.90
N VAL A 476 44.07 -5.73 10.39
CA VAL A 476 44.91 -4.53 10.58
C VAL A 476 45.46 -4.47 12.00
N ARG A 477 46.72 -3.95 12.12
CA ARG A 477 47.28 -3.55 13.42
C ARG A 477 47.22 -2.02 13.55
N ASP A 478 48.13 -1.30 12.91
CA ASP A 478 48.28 0.12 13.14
C ASP A 478 47.83 0.98 11.97
N LYS A 479 47.84 0.44 10.75
CA LYS A 479 47.61 1.20 9.54
C LYS A 479 46.80 0.40 8.54
N LEU A 480 45.63 0.92 8.12
CA LEU A 480 44.82 0.41 7.03
C LEU A 480 45.07 1.26 5.78
N THR A 481 45.44 0.64 4.67
CA THR A 481 45.61 1.32 3.39
C THR A 481 44.39 1.02 2.50
N ILE A 482 43.81 2.06 1.94
CA ILE A 482 42.75 1.98 0.92
C ILE A 482 43.36 2.41 -0.42
N ILE A 483 43.42 1.49 -1.39
CA ILE A 483 43.83 1.80 -2.76
C ILE A 483 42.59 2.14 -3.59
N ASN A 484 42.59 3.33 -4.21
CA ASN A 484 41.56 3.81 -5.15
C ASN A 484 42.20 3.98 -6.54
N SER A 485 42.39 2.88 -7.25
CA SER A 485 43.16 2.84 -8.52
C SER A 485 42.51 3.65 -9.67
N GLU A 486 41.25 4.08 -9.54
CA GLU A 486 40.56 4.90 -10.54
C GLU A 486 40.57 6.39 -10.20
N ASN A 487 41.12 6.77 -9.06
CA ASN A 487 41.14 8.15 -8.56
C ASN A 487 39.75 8.84 -8.63
N THR A 488 38.70 8.05 -8.38
CA THR A 488 37.32 8.54 -8.35
C THR A 488 37.07 9.25 -7.03
N ASN A 489 36.34 10.36 -7.06
CA ASN A 489 35.90 11.05 -5.83
C ASN A 489 35.09 10.08 -4.97
N ALA A 490 35.69 9.57 -3.91
CA ALA A 490 35.07 8.65 -2.99
C ALA A 490 35.33 9.07 -1.53
N THR A 491 34.46 8.66 -0.62
CA THR A 491 34.61 8.86 0.82
C THR A 491 34.64 7.53 1.54
N ALA A 492 35.45 7.44 2.60
CA ALA A 492 35.46 6.31 3.53
C ALA A 492 34.91 6.75 4.89
N ALA A 493 33.97 6.00 5.45
CA ALA A 493 33.49 6.16 6.83
C ALA A 493 33.68 4.87 7.59
N ILE A 494 34.23 4.96 8.80
CA ILE A 494 34.54 3.81 9.67
C ILE A 494 33.54 3.80 10.82
N TYR A 495 32.94 2.64 11.05
CA TYR A 495 31.98 2.40 12.12
C TYR A 495 32.45 1.26 13.03
N SER A 496 32.14 1.36 14.32
CA SER A 496 32.22 0.24 15.25
C SER A 496 31.19 -0.85 14.91
N ASN A 497 31.32 -2.02 15.51
CA ASN A 497 30.33 -3.08 15.39
C ASN A 497 28.93 -2.71 16.00
N SER A 498 28.88 -1.68 16.86
CA SER A 498 27.66 -1.12 17.42
C SER A 498 27.02 -0.04 16.52
N GLY A 499 27.59 0.23 15.33
CA GLY A 499 27.08 1.24 14.40
C GLY A 499 27.50 2.68 14.68
N GLN A 500 28.35 2.92 15.69
CA GLN A 500 28.87 4.26 15.97
C GLN A 500 29.90 4.65 14.91
N LYS A 501 29.72 5.82 14.27
CA LYS A 501 30.69 6.39 13.34
C LYS A 501 31.93 6.90 14.11
N ILE A 502 33.10 6.39 13.76
CA ILE A 502 34.36 6.71 14.42
C ILE A 502 35.15 7.76 13.63
N LEU A 503 35.26 7.58 12.31
CA LEU A 503 36.06 8.42 11.43
C LEU A 503 35.40 8.51 10.04
N SER A 504 35.65 9.61 9.32
CA SER A 504 35.45 9.66 7.88
C SER A 504 36.54 10.47 7.21
N CYS A 505 36.90 10.09 5.96
CA CYS A 505 37.89 10.77 5.15
C CYS A 505 37.47 10.73 3.67
N VAL A 506 37.99 11.67 2.90
CA VAL A 506 37.84 11.69 1.44
C VAL A 506 39.04 10.95 0.84
N LEU A 507 38.81 10.13 -0.16
CA LEU A 507 39.80 9.36 -0.89
C LEU A 507 40.25 10.16 -2.12
N ASN A 508 41.13 11.15 -1.93
CA ASN A 508 41.58 12.02 -3.03
C ASN A 508 42.82 11.46 -3.76
N ASP A 509 43.52 10.50 -3.14
CA ASP A 509 44.76 9.91 -3.65
C ASP A 509 44.55 8.44 -3.99
N GLU A 510 45.41 7.89 -4.86
CA GLU A 510 45.45 6.47 -5.19
C GLU A 510 45.58 5.60 -3.94
N ASN A 511 46.32 6.06 -2.95
CA ASN A 511 46.57 5.37 -1.68
C ASN A 511 46.24 6.25 -0.49
N THR A 512 45.15 5.98 0.20
CA THR A 512 44.76 6.65 1.43
C THR A 512 45.08 5.77 2.64
N ASN A 513 45.82 6.30 3.60
CA ASN A 513 46.23 5.60 4.81
C ASN A 513 45.42 6.07 6.02
N ILE A 514 44.81 5.14 6.74
CA ILE A 514 44.04 5.39 7.95
C ILE A 514 44.75 4.80 9.15
N ASP A 515 44.97 5.62 10.17
CA ASP A 515 45.58 5.21 11.43
C ASP A 515 44.59 4.45 12.30
N PHE A 516 44.88 3.19 12.58
CA PHE A 516 44.14 2.28 13.45
C PHE A 516 44.88 2.03 14.78
N SER A 517 46.01 2.67 15.06
CA SER A 517 46.84 2.39 16.25
C SER A 517 46.04 2.57 17.55
N ASN A 518 45.15 3.57 17.59
CA ASN A 518 44.32 3.89 18.77
C ASN A 518 42.97 3.18 18.80
N PHE A 519 42.69 2.31 17.82
CA PHE A 519 41.42 1.57 17.79
C PHE A 519 41.55 0.31 18.65
N GLN A 520 40.53 -0.01 19.41
CA GLN A 520 40.45 -1.24 20.18
C GLN A 520 40.40 -2.47 19.27
N SER A 521 40.97 -3.61 19.72
CA SER A 521 40.84 -4.86 18.99
C SER A 521 39.35 -5.23 18.82
N GLY A 522 38.94 -5.56 17.58
CA GLY A 522 37.56 -5.83 17.27
C GLY A 522 37.23 -5.76 15.77
N ILE A 523 35.94 -5.77 15.47
CA ILE A 523 35.42 -5.68 14.10
C ILE A 523 34.96 -4.25 13.83
N TYR A 524 35.36 -3.73 12.68
CA TYR A 524 34.98 -2.43 12.17
C TYR A 524 34.37 -2.57 10.77
N LEU A 525 33.42 -1.71 10.44
CA LEU A 525 32.83 -1.61 9.12
C LEU A 525 33.35 -0.35 8.44
N VAL A 526 33.99 -0.51 7.27
CA VAL A 526 34.46 0.59 6.43
C VAL A 526 33.47 0.75 5.28
N LEU A 527 32.69 1.82 5.29
CA LEU A 527 31.71 2.19 4.26
C LEU A 527 32.40 3.11 3.26
N LEU A 528 32.53 2.66 2.03
CA LEU A 528 33.02 3.45 0.90
C LEU A 528 31.83 3.97 0.09
N THR A 529 31.80 5.28 -0.15
CA THR A 529 30.76 5.92 -0.98
C THR A 529 31.42 6.64 -2.15
N SER A 530 30.99 6.35 -3.37
CA SER A 530 31.43 7.00 -4.60
C SER A 530 30.22 7.40 -5.45
N GLN A 531 30.43 8.09 -6.57
CA GLN A 531 29.38 8.39 -7.55
C GLN A 531 28.74 7.14 -8.17
N THR A 532 29.47 6.02 -8.16
CA THR A 532 29.00 4.74 -8.75
C THR A 532 28.35 3.82 -7.73
N GLY A 533 28.31 4.18 -6.44
CA GLY A 533 27.62 3.41 -5.40
C GLY A 533 28.31 3.38 -4.03
N ILE A 534 27.81 2.51 -3.17
CA ILE A 534 28.28 2.31 -1.79
C ILE A 534 28.73 0.87 -1.60
N LYS A 535 29.89 0.67 -0.93
CA LYS A 535 30.39 -0.66 -0.57
C LYS A 535 30.88 -0.71 0.87
N THR A 536 30.54 -1.78 1.59
CA THR A 536 30.98 -1.99 2.97
C THR A 536 32.01 -3.10 3.04
N TYR A 537 33.11 -2.84 3.75
CA TYR A 537 34.17 -3.82 4.03
C TYR A 537 34.22 -4.10 5.53
N LYS A 538 34.31 -5.37 5.88
CA LYS A 538 34.62 -5.81 7.25
C LYS A 538 36.12 -5.78 7.45
N VAL A 539 36.59 -5.02 8.45
CA VAL A 539 37.98 -4.90 8.85
C VAL A 539 38.15 -5.43 10.28
N VAL A 540 39.13 -6.30 10.48
CA VAL A 540 39.43 -6.86 11.80
C VAL A 540 40.67 -6.16 12.33
N LYS A 541 40.57 -5.45 13.49
CA LYS A 541 41.67 -4.88 14.25
C LYS A 541 42.22 -5.92 15.24
N LYS A 542 43.53 -6.20 15.18
CA LYS A 542 44.26 -7.05 16.14
C LYS A 542 44.86 -6.23 17.25
#